data_6322a6b405bb53fb8f54b5e7b89ab73c
#
_entry.id   6322a6b405bb53fb8f54b5e7b89ab73c
#
_cell.length_a   1.000
_cell.length_b   1.000
_cell.length_c   1.000
_cell.angle_alpha   90.00
_cell.angle_beta   90.00
_cell.angle_gamma   90.00
#
_symmetry.space_group_name_H-M   'P 1'
#
loop_
_entity.id
_entity.type
_entity.pdbx_description
1 polymer ?
#
loop_
_entity_poly.entity_id
_entity_poly.type
_entity_poly.pdbx_seq_one_letter_code
_entity_poly.pdbx_strand_id
1 'polypeptide(L)'
;TRLITQRISQASMTQRAGRAGRLEPGICLHLLAKEQAERAAAQGDPELLHSDLSGLLMELLQWGCRDPAQLTWLDLPPAVNVQAAKRLLHMLGALDGEQLSAIGQKMAALGNDPRLAAMLVSAATPDDAATAAKLAAILEEPPRMGNTDLGVAFSRHQPAWQQRSQQLLKRLNVRNGEADASRIAPLLAQAFADRIARRRSQDGRYQLANGMGAALDVDDALGRHEWLIAPLLLQGSASPDARILLALPLDIDALISRCPELLQQSDTIEWDEAQGTLKAWRRMRIGELTVKVQPLAKPSEDELHLAMLNGIRDKGLSVLNWTPAAEQLRLRLHCAAKWLPEYDWPAVDDRTLLATLENWLLPHMSGVHSLRGLKSLDVHQALSGLLDYSLQQRLVSSLPTHYTVPTGSRIAIRYHEDNPPALAVRMQEMFGEAKTPTIAEGRVPLVLELLSPAQRPLQITQDLAAFWQGSYRDVQKEMKGRYPKHVWPDDPANTAPT
;
A
#
# COMPACT_ATOMS: atom_id res chain seq x y z
N THR A 1 -17.42 -13.56 -28.56
CA THR A 1 -17.89 -14.88 -28.08
C THR A 1 -16.87 -15.92 -28.46
N ARG A 2 -16.39 -16.64 -27.48
CA ARG A 2 -15.37 -17.64 -27.68
C ARG A 2 -15.98 -19.03 -27.52
N LEU A 3 -15.69 -19.90 -28.48
CA LEU A 3 -16.03 -21.32 -28.35
C LEU A 3 -15.04 -22.02 -27.41
N ILE A 4 -15.53 -22.51 -26.30
CA ILE A 4 -14.77 -23.36 -25.36
C ILE A 4 -15.41 -24.75 -25.35
N THR A 5 -14.58 -25.77 -25.22
CA THR A 5 -15.08 -27.13 -25.01
C THR A 5 -15.32 -27.34 -23.51
N GLN A 6 -16.54 -27.67 -23.14
CA GLN A 6 -16.90 -27.96 -21.77
C GLN A 6 -17.83 -29.21 -21.71
N ARG A 7 -17.89 -29.85 -20.55
CA ARG A 7 -18.86 -30.92 -20.33
C ARG A 7 -20.27 -30.37 -20.27
N ILE A 8 -21.19 -31.04 -20.92
CA ILE A 8 -22.60 -30.68 -20.84
C ILE A 8 -23.20 -31.11 -19.50
N SER A 9 -24.20 -30.37 -19.05
CA SER A 9 -24.97 -30.72 -17.85
C SER A 9 -25.88 -31.91 -18.06
N GLN A 10 -26.35 -32.56 -16.98
CA GLN A 10 -27.34 -33.62 -17.03
C GLN A 10 -28.65 -33.16 -17.70
N ALA A 11 -29.09 -31.94 -17.40
CA ALA A 11 -30.27 -31.35 -18.04
C ALA A 11 -30.10 -31.23 -19.55
N SER A 12 -28.91 -30.82 -20.02
CA SER A 12 -28.59 -30.75 -21.46
C SER A 12 -28.56 -32.14 -22.10
N MET A 13 -28.03 -33.16 -21.40
CA MET A 13 -28.06 -34.56 -21.86
C MET A 13 -29.49 -35.05 -22.03
N THR A 14 -30.34 -34.80 -21.04
CA THR A 14 -31.77 -35.18 -21.07
C THR A 14 -32.51 -34.47 -22.21
N GLN A 15 -32.30 -33.21 -22.41
CA GLN A 15 -32.91 -32.44 -23.48
C GLN A 15 -32.48 -32.92 -24.86
N ARG A 16 -31.21 -33.28 -25.05
CA ARG A 16 -30.69 -33.83 -26.30
C ARG A 16 -31.24 -35.24 -26.56
N ALA A 17 -31.28 -36.08 -25.52
CA ALA A 17 -31.87 -37.43 -25.61
C ALA A 17 -33.35 -37.37 -25.98
N GLY A 18 -34.09 -36.41 -25.42
CA GLY A 18 -35.51 -36.21 -25.74
C GLY A 18 -35.81 -35.87 -27.19
N ARG A 19 -34.80 -35.41 -27.95
CA ARG A 19 -34.96 -35.17 -29.40
C ARG A 19 -35.17 -36.43 -30.19
N ALA A 20 -34.58 -37.56 -29.79
CA ALA A 20 -34.74 -38.85 -30.47
C ALA A 20 -36.17 -39.39 -30.35
N GLY A 21 -36.90 -39.13 -29.27
CA GLY A 21 -38.25 -39.60 -29.01
C GLY A 21 -39.33 -38.52 -29.14
N ARG A 22 -39.14 -37.47 -29.89
CA ARG A 22 -40.05 -36.30 -29.92
C ARG A 22 -41.38 -36.60 -30.62
N LEU A 23 -41.35 -37.28 -31.71
CA LEU A 23 -42.53 -37.60 -32.56
C LEU A 23 -42.87 -39.08 -32.56
N GLU A 24 -41.85 -39.92 -32.43
CA GLU A 24 -41.94 -41.38 -32.40
C GLU A 24 -40.96 -41.98 -31.41
N PRO A 25 -41.12 -43.21 -30.92
CA PRO A 25 -40.13 -43.88 -30.08
C PRO A 25 -38.73 -43.87 -30.75
N GLY A 26 -37.73 -43.37 -30.07
CA GLY A 26 -36.37 -43.26 -30.58
C GLY A 26 -35.32 -43.75 -29.59
N ILE A 27 -34.10 -43.93 -30.08
CA ILE A 27 -32.95 -44.39 -29.28
C ILE A 27 -31.90 -43.29 -29.25
N CYS A 28 -31.40 -42.99 -28.06
CA CYS A 28 -30.27 -42.07 -27.88
C CYS A 28 -29.09 -42.81 -27.25
N LEU A 29 -27.96 -42.78 -27.91
CA LEU A 29 -26.70 -43.33 -27.41
C LEU A 29 -25.84 -42.23 -26.79
N HIS A 30 -25.50 -42.39 -25.54
CA HIS A 30 -24.59 -41.51 -24.84
C HIS A 30 -23.15 -42.01 -24.98
N LEU A 31 -22.26 -41.23 -25.61
CA LEU A 31 -20.84 -41.56 -25.77
C LEU A 31 -20.02 -41.15 -24.55
N LEU A 32 -20.58 -41.33 -23.38
CA LEU A 32 -20.01 -41.04 -22.08
C LEU A 32 -20.20 -42.25 -21.17
N ALA A 33 -19.19 -42.51 -20.31
CA ALA A 33 -19.38 -43.53 -19.27
C ALA A 33 -20.50 -43.09 -18.31
N LYS A 34 -21.30 -44.03 -17.85
CA LYS A 34 -22.44 -43.77 -16.96
C LYS A 34 -22.01 -42.94 -15.72
N GLU A 35 -20.91 -43.32 -15.12
CA GLU A 35 -20.35 -42.58 -13.95
C GLU A 35 -19.99 -41.15 -14.27
N GLN A 36 -19.49 -40.88 -15.46
CA GLN A 36 -19.16 -39.51 -15.89
C GLN A 36 -20.41 -38.68 -16.13
N ALA A 37 -21.46 -39.29 -16.67
CA ALA A 37 -22.75 -38.63 -16.85
C ALA A 37 -23.43 -38.32 -15.50
N GLU A 38 -23.38 -39.24 -14.55
CA GLU A 38 -23.93 -39.06 -13.20
C GLU A 38 -23.18 -38.01 -12.38
N ARG A 39 -21.87 -37.82 -12.62
CA ARG A 39 -21.03 -36.75 -11.98
C ARG A 39 -21.09 -35.39 -12.66
N ALA A 40 -21.73 -35.29 -13.81
CA ALA A 40 -21.91 -34.02 -14.48
C ALA A 40 -22.81 -33.09 -13.64
N ALA A 41 -22.63 -31.79 -13.78
CA ALA A 41 -23.51 -30.83 -13.15
C ALA A 41 -24.96 -31.05 -13.52
N ALA A 42 -25.89 -30.96 -12.57
CA ALA A 42 -27.31 -31.17 -12.82
C ALA A 42 -27.85 -30.20 -13.87
N GLN A 43 -27.45 -28.94 -13.80
CA GLN A 43 -27.82 -27.89 -14.75
C GLN A 43 -26.59 -27.08 -15.10
N GLY A 44 -26.60 -26.40 -16.24
CA GLY A 44 -25.58 -25.40 -16.58
C GLY A 44 -25.74 -24.13 -15.74
N ASP A 45 -24.64 -23.51 -15.39
CA ASP A 45 -24.67 -22.19 -14.70
C ASP A 45 -25.26 -21.15 -15.64
N PRO A 46 -26.00 -20.17 -15.13
CA PRO A 46 -26.42 -19.01 -15.91
C PRO A 46 -25.23 -18.26 -16.47
N GLU A 47 -25.31 -17.86 -17.72
CA GLU A 47 -24.26 -17.07 -18.38
C GLU A 47 -23.93 -15.79 -17.60
N LEU A 48 -24.92 -15.19 -16.96
CA LEU A 48 -24.83 -14.00 -16.15
C LEU A 48 -23.73 -14.10 -15.04
N LEU A 49 -23.50 -15.30 -14.50
CA LEU A 49 -22.54 -15.52 -13.42
C LEU A 49 -21.08 -15.49 -13.88
N HIS A 50 -20.81 -15.67 -15.18
CA HIS A 50 -19.47 -15.87 -15.73
C HIS A 50 -19.11 -14.91 -16.87
N SER A 51 -20.07 -14.16 -17.39
CA SER A 51 -19.83 -13.25 -18.52
C SER A 51 -19.42 -11.85 -18.06
N ASP A 52 -18.81 -11.11 -18.99
CA ASP A 52 -18.58 -9.68 -18.85
C ASP A 52 -19.94 -8.95 -18.88
N LEU A 53 -20.23 -8.19 -17.84
CA LEU A 53 -21.51 -7.49 -17.66
C LEU A 53 -21.48 -6.04 -18.18
N SER A 54 -20.40 -5.57 -18.80
CA SER A 54 -20.27 -4.19 -19.23
C SER A 54 -21.32 -3.78 -20.27
N GLY A 55 -21.61 -4.65 -21.23
CA GLY A 55 -22.68 -4.42 -22.20
C GLY A 55 -24.06 -4.35 -21.57
N LEU A 56 -24.37 -5.30 -20.69
CA LEU A 56 -25.62 -5.33 -19.94
C LEU A 56 -25.79 -4.08 -19.07
N LEU A 57 -24.75 -3.71 -18.35
CA LEU A 57 -24.77 -2.52 -17.50
C LEU A 57 -25.03 -1.24 -18.31
N MET A 58 -24.42 -1.14 -19.50
CA MET A 58 -24.64 -0.01 -20.39
C MET A 58 -26.08 0.08 -20.88
N GLU A 59 -26.70 -1.04 -21.23
CA GLU A 59 -28.13 -1.09 -21.60
C GLU A 59 -29.02 -0.69 -20.42
N LEU A 60 -28.76 -1.17 -19.22
CA LEU A 60 -29.52 -0.82 -18.02
C LEU A 60 -29.41 0.67 -17.71
N LEU A 61 -28.22 1.24 -17.83
CA LEU A 61 -28.02 2.67 -17.64
C LEU A 61 -28.74 3.52 -18.69
N GLN A 62 -28.82 3.03 -19.92
CA GLN A 62 -29.59 3.65 -20.99
C GLN A 62 -31.09 3.71 -20.67
N TRP A 63 -31.61 2.68 -19.99
CA TRP A 63 -32.99 2.64 -19.49
C TRP A 63 -33.21 3.47 -18.21
N GLY A 64 -32.15 3.98 -17.62
CA GLY A 64 -32.23 4.76 -16.37
C GLY A 64 -32.10 3.90 -15.09
N CYS A 65 -31.77 2.61 -15.19
CA CYS A 65 -31.50 1.75 -14.05
C CYS A 65 -30.02 1.90 -13.65
N ARG A 66 -29.79 2.53 -12.50
CA ARG A 66 -28.42 2.78 -11.99
C ARG A 66 -27.82 1.60 -11.23
N ASP A 67 -28.67 0.83 -10.57
CA ASP A 67 -28.26 -0.33 -9.78
C ASP A 67 -28.97 -1.57 -10.29
N PRO A 68 -28.24 -2.55 -10.87
CA PRO A 68 -28.84 -3.80 -11.33
C PRO A 68 -29.59 -4.57 -10.22
N ALA A 69 -29.17 -4.43 -8.96
CA ALA A 69 -29.81 -5.09 -7.83
C ALA A 69 -31.25 -4.64 -7.59
N GLN A 70 -31.68 -3.51 -8.14
CA GLN A 70 -33.06 -3.00 -8.04
C GLN A 70 -34.04 -3.77 -8.96
N LEU A 71 -33.53 -4.51 -9.94
CA LEU A 71 -34.34 -5.31 -10.84
C LEU A 71 -34.60 -6.71 -10.27
N THR A 72 -35.69 -7.31 -10.73
CA THR A 72 -35.99 -8.71 -10.39
C THR A 72 -35.26 -9.66 -11.32
N TRP A 73 -34.33 -10.41 -10.76
CA TRP A 73 -33.53 -11.39 -11.47
C TRP A 73 -33.89 -12.81 -11.02
N LEU A 74 -33.79 -13.79 -11.92
CA LEU A 74 -33.77 -15.19 -11.53
C LEU A 74 -32.50 -15.53 -10.72
N ASP A 75 -31.36 -15.05 -11.20
CA ASP A 75 -30.09 -15.10 -10.51
C ASP A 75 -29.51 -13.69 -10.50
N LEU A 76 -29.17 -13.17 -9.32
CA LEU A 76 -28.63 -11.83 -9.19
C LEU A 76 -27.24 -11.73 -9.83
N PRO A 77 -26.95 -10.67 -10.64
CA PRO A 77 -25.61 -10.45 -11.16
C PRO A 77 -24.58 -10.38 -10.02
N PRO A 78 -23.43 -11.09 -10.12
CA PRO A 78 -22.42 -11.03 -9.09
C PRO A 78 -21.89 -9.59 -8.89
N ALA A 79 -21.85 -9.14 -7.65
CA ALA A 79 -21.44 -7.77 -7.33
C ALA A 79 -20.02 -7.44 -7.82
N VAL A 80 -19.13 -8.42 -7.78
CA VAL A 80 -17.74 -8.27 -8.29
C VAL A 80 -17.73 -8.01 -9.80
N ASN A 81 -18.56 -8.72 -10.55
CA ASN A 81 -18.66 -8.55 -12.01
C ASN A 81 -19.31 -7.21 -12.37
N VAL A 82 -20.30 -6.76 -11.60
CA VAL A 82 -20.92 -5.43 -11.78
C VAL A 82 -19.89 -4.34 -11.53
N GLN A 83 -19.09 -4.45 -10.47
CA GLN A 83 -18.04 -3.47 -10.19
C GLN A 83 -16.94 -3.45 -11.26
N ALA A 84 -16.56 -4.62 -11.78
CA ALA A 84 -15.62 -4.72 -12.89
C ALA A 84 -16.19 -4.05 -14.16
N ALA A 85 -17.47 -4.23 -14.45
CA ALA A 85 -18.17 -3.58 -15.56
C ALA A 85 -18.19 -2.04 -15.37
N LYS A 86 -18.48 -1.56 -14.18
CA LYS A 86 -18.44 -0.12 -13.87
C LYS A 86 -17.05 0.48 -14.07
N ARG A 87 -16.02 -0.21 -13.60
CA ARG A 87 -14.62 0.24 -13.80
C ARG A 87 -14.25 0.32 -15.27
N LEU A 88 -14.63 -0.68 -16.06
CA LEU A 88 -14.39 -0.67 -17.50
C LEU A 88 -15.12 0.49 -18.19
N LEU A 89 -16.40 0.69 -17.91
CA LEU A 89 -17.17 1.80 -18.49
C LEU A 89 -16.61 3.17 -18.09
N HIS A 90 -16.14 3.28 -16.86
CA HIS A 90 -15.46 4.51 -16.40
C HIS A 90 -14.16 4.76 -17.15
N MET A 91 -13.33 3.74 -17.30
CA MET A 91 -12.08 3.80 -18.07
C MET A 91 -12.34 4.24 -19.52
N LEU A 92 -13.41 3.74 -20.14
CA LEU A 92 -13.80 4.09 -21.51
C LEU A 92 -14.40 5.49 -21.66
N GLY A 93 -14.61 6.21 -20.56
CA GLY A 93 -15.25 7.53 -20.56
C GLY A 93 -16.76 7.47 -20.73
N ALA A 94 -17.37 6.31 -20.59
CA ALA A 94 -18.81 6.09 -20.77
C ALA A 94 -19.67 6.58 -19.62
N LEU A 95 -19.08 6.83 -18.45
CA LEU A 95 -19.79 7.24 -17.23
C LEU A 95 -19.44 8.67 -16.82
N ASP A 96 -20.47 9.40 -16.40
CA ASP A 96 -20.40 10.65 -15.65
C ASP A 96 -21.10 10.42 -14.31
N GLY A 97 -20.30 10.14 -13.28
CA GLY A 97 -20.85 9.63 -12.02
C GLY A 97 -21.49 8.25 -12.20
N GLU A 98 -22.77 8.15 -11.87
CA GLU A 98 -23.56 6.91 -12.00
C GLU A 98 -24.40 6.85 -13.27
N GLN A 99 -24.28 7.82 -14.14
CA GLN A 99 -25.06 7.92 -15.39
C GLN A 99 -24.14 7.79 -16.60
N LEU A 100 -24.75 7.49 -17.75
CA LEU A 100 -24.01 7.54 -19.01
C LEU A 100 -23.59 8.98 -19.32
N SER A 101 -22.31 9.14 -19.70
CA SER A 101 -21.79 10.38 -20.27
C SER A 101 -22.34 10.61 -21.70
N ALA A 102 -22.07 11.77 -22.26
CA ALA A 102 -22.38 12.01 -23.69
C ALA A 102 -21.72 10.97 -24.62
N ILE A 103 -20.47 10.58 -24.30
CA ILE A 103 -19.75 9.51 -25.01
C ILE A 103 -20.44 8.16 -24.77
N GLY A 104 -20.82 7.85 -23.54
CA GLY A 104 -21.53 6.63 -23.18
C GLY A 104 -22.87 6.48 -23.91
N GLN A 105 -23.62 7.57 -24.09
CA GLN A 105 -24.86 7.56 -24.87
C GLN A 105 -24.62 7.24 -26.33
N LYS A 106 -23.58 7.79 -26.94
CA LYS A 106 -23.19 7.47 -28.32
C LYS A 106 -22.73 6.01 -28.45
N MET A 107 -21.98 5.49 -27.48
CA MET A 107 -21.56 4.09 -27.44
C MET A 107 -22.78 3.16 -27.35
N ALA A 108 -23.73 3.46 -26.48
CA ALA A 108 -24.95 2.66 -26.32
C ALA A 108 -25.78 2.62 -27.61
N ALA A 109 -25.87 3.71 -28.33
CA ALA A 109 -26.60 3.81 -29.61
C ALA A 109 -26.00 2.92 -30.71
N LEU A 110 -24.68 2.63 -30.67
CA LEU A 110 -24.02 1.72 -31.60
C LEU A 110 -24.38 0.25 -31.38
N GLY A 111 -24.69 -0.13 -30.15
CA GLY A 111 -25.06 -1.50 -29.80
C GLY A 111 -23.94 -2.53 -29.91
N ASN A 112 -22.69 -2.09 -29.95
CA ASN A 112 -21.51 -2.95 -30.01
C ASN A 112 -21.03 -3.29 -28.59
N ASP A 113 -20.03 -4.20 -28.52
CA ASP A 113 -19.22 -4.35 -27.31
C ASP A 113 -18.72 -2.98 -26.85
N PRO A 114 -18.77 -2.65 -25.54
CA PRO A 114 -18.41 -1.33 -25.07
C PRO A 114 -17.02 -0.85 -25.48
N ARG A 115 -16.02 -1.74 -25.49
CA ARG A 115 -14.66 -1.38 -25.94
C ARG A 115 -14.64 -1.00 -27.40
N LEU A 116 -15.30 -1.79 -28.26
CA LEU A 116 -15.36 -1.49 -29.68
C LEU A 116 -16.19 -0.23 -29.96
N ALA A 117 -17.28 -0.05 -29.23
CA ALA A 117 -18.07 1.17 -29.31
C ALA A 117 -17.28 2.42 -28.91
N ALA A 118 -16.47 2.34 -27.84
CA ALA A 118 -15.59 3.44 -27.42
C ALA A 118 -14.56 3.80 -28.51
N MET A 119 -13.96 2.78 -29.11
CA MET A 119 -13.01 2.98 -30.22
C MET A 119 -13.66 3.66 -31.43
N LEU A 120 -14.84 3.21 -31.82
CA LEU A 120 -15.59 3.78 -32.94
C LEU A 120 -16.02 5.23 -32.66
N VAL A 121 -16.52 5.51 -31.46
CA VAL A 121 -16.93 6.87 -31.08
C VAL A 121 -15.76 7.83 -30.96
N SER A 122 -14.56 7.34 -30.64
CA SER A 122 -13.35 8.16 -30.52
C SER A 122 -12.78 8.62 -31.87
N ALA A 123 -13.24 8.05 -32.97
CA ALA A 123 -12.75 8.39 -34.31
C ALA A 123 -13.10 9.84 -34.66
N ALA A 124 -12.07 10.67 -34.83
CA ALA A 124 -12.21 12.10 -35.08
C ALA A 124 -12.27 12.46 -36.57
N THR A 125 -11.70 11.62 -37.43
CA THR A 125 -11.62 11.84 -38.90
C THR A 125 -12.25 10.67 -39.65
N PRO A 126 -12.64 10.83 -40.92
CA PRO A 126 -13.12 9.72 -41.73
C PRO A 126 -12.14 8.55 -41.84
N ASP A 127 -10.83 8.83 -41.89
CA ASP A 127 -9.80 7.79 -41.92
C ASP A 127 -9.68 7.05 -40.58
N ASP A 128 -9.80 7.75 -39.46
CA ASP A 128 -9.88 7.14 -38.14
C ASP A 128 -11.12 6.23 -38.05
N ALA A 129 -12.26 6.70 -38.54
CA ALA A 129 -13.49 5.91 -38.56
C ALA A 129 -13.37 4.64 -39.42
N ALA A 130 -12.77 4.74 -40.58
CA ALA A 130 -12.52 3.60 -41.47
C ALA A 130 -11.57 2.58 -40.81
N THR A 131 -10.51 3.09 -40.17
CA THR A 131 -9.55 2.25 -39.43
C THR A 131 -10.22 1.57 -38.24
N ALA A 132 -10.97 2.31 -37.43
CA ALA A 132 -11.68 1.77 -36.26
C ALA A 132 -12.74 0.73 -36.68
N ALA A 133 -13.47 0.96 -37.77
CA ALA A 133 -14.47 0.02 -38.28
C ALA A 133 -13.83 -1.30 -38.72
N LYS A 134 -12.68 -1.23 -39.41
CA LYS A 134 -11.94 -2.43 -39.82
C LYS A 134 -11.39 -3.19 -38.61
N LEU A 135 -10.84 -2.49 -37.61
CA LEU A 135 -10.38 -3.09 -36.37
C LEU A 135 -11.53 -3.76 -35.62
N ALA A 136 -12.67 -3.10 -35.50
CA ALA A 136 -13.84 -3.66 -34.82
C ALA A 136 -14.32 -4.93 -35.52
N ALA A 137 -14.37 -4.96 -36.86
CA ALA A 137 -14.74 -6.14 -37.62
C ALA A 137 -13.78 -7.31 -37.37
N ILE A 138 -12.47 -7.06 -37.33
CA ILE A 138 -11.46 -8.08 -37.04
C ILE A 138 -11.61 -8.60 -35.59
N LEU A 139 -11.83 -7.73 -34.61
CA LEU A 139 -11.93 -8.10 -33.20
C LEU A 139 -13.25 -8.80 -32.86
N GLU A 140 -14.34 -8.52 -33.58
CA GLU A 140 -15.60 -9.25 -33.46
C GLU A 140 -15.48 -10.69 -33.99
N GLU A 141 -14.81 -10.89 -35.08
CA GLU A 141 -14.52 -12.19 -35.70
C GLU A 141 -13.02 -12.36 -35.98
N PRO A 142 -12.23 -12.63 -34.95
CA PRO A 142 -10.78 -12.74 -35.13
C PRO A 142 -10.39 -13.95 -35.96
N PRO A 143 -9.21 -13.95 -36.60
CA PRO A 143 -8.73 -15.06 -37.40
C PRO A 143 -8.66 -16.33 -36.54
N ARG A 144 -9.17 -17.43 -37.05
CA ARG A 144 -9.24 -18.69 -36.32
C ARG A 144 -7.89 -19.37 -36.14
N MET A 145 -7.01 -19.19 -37.08
CA MET A 145 -5.65 -19.75 -37.10
C MET A 145 -4.67 -18.74 -37.68
N GLY A 146 -3.45 -18.74 -37.19
CA GLY A 146 -2.36 -17.98 -37.75
C GLY A 146 -1.64 -17.05 -36.79
N ASN A 147 -1.15 -15.97 -37.32
CA ASN A 147 -0.27 -15.02 -36.67
C ASN A 147 -1.01 -14.23 -35.59
N THR A 148 -0.37 -14.03 -34.45
CA THR A 148 -0.81 -13.17 -33.35
C THR A 148 -0.69 -11.68 -33.66
N ASP A 149 -0.03 -11.31 -34.75
CA ASP A 149 0.19 -9.93 -35.17
C ASP A 149 -1.09 -9.32 -35.74
N LEU A 150 -1.67 -8.36 -35.06
CA LEU A 150 -2.86 -7.64 -35.50
C LEU A 150 -2.59 -6.85 -36.81
N GLY A 151 -1.38 -6.33 -36.97
CA GLY A 151 -0.99 -5.62 -38.20
C GLY A 151 -1.09 -6.50 -39.44
N VAL A 152 -0.73 -7.77 -39.33
CA VAL A 152 -0.86 -8.75 -40.40
C VAL A 152 -2.34 -9.04 -40.68
N ALA A 153 -3.17 -9.24 -39.68
CA ALA A 153 -4.61 -9.42 -39.83
C ALA A 153 -5.26 -8.19 -40.49
N PHE A 154 -4.87 -7.01 -40.09
CA PHE A 154 -5.36 -5.73 -40.65
C PHE A 154 -5.04 -5.57 -42.14
N SER A 155 -3.90 -6.08 -42.58
CA SER A 155 -3.50 -6.03 -44.00
C SER A 155 -4.25 -7.02 -44.90
N ARG A 156 -4.95 -7.98 -44.32
CA ARG A 156 -5.71 -9.01 -45.07
C ARG A 156 -7.07 -8.47 -45.49
N HIS A 157 -7.50 -8.90 -46.69
CA HIS A 157 -8.83 -8.63 -47.23
C HIS A 157 -9.71 -9.85 -47.02
N GLN A 158 -10.58 -9.83 -45.98
CA GLN A 158 -11.63 -10.82 -45.82
C GLN A 158 -12.99 -10.19 -46.13
N PRO A 159 -13.83 -10.82 -46.98
CA PRO A 159 -15.14 -10.25 -47.34
C PRO A 159 -16.04 -9.98 -46.13
N ALA A 160 -16.04 -10.87 -45.16
CA ALA A 160 -16.85 -10.71 -43.92
C ALA A 160 -16.45 -9.46 -43.13
N TRP A 161 -15.13 -9.19 -42.99
CA TRP A 161 -14.64 -8.02 -42.29
C TRP A 161 -14.96 -6.72 -43.08
N GLN A 162 -14.82 -6.78 -44.40
CA GLN A 162 -15.14 -5.64 -45.26
C GLN A 162 -16.63 -5.29 -45.19
N GLN A 163 -17.50 -6.27 -45.26
CA GLN A 163 -18.95 -6.08 -45.14
C GLN A 163 -19.30 -5.50 -43.75
N ARG A 164 -18.75 -6.05 -42.69
CA ARG A 164 -19.00 -5.54 -41.33
C ARG A 164 -18.49 -4.13 -41.11
N SER A 165 -17.31 -3.84 -41.62
CA SER A 165 -16.72 -2.50 -41.59
C SER A 165 -17.63 -1.47 -42.31
N GLN A 166 -18.17 -1.81 -43.47
CA GLN A 166 -19.11 -0.94 -44.17
C GLN A 166 -20.40 -0.69 -43.41
N GLN A 167 -20.94 -1.72 -42.74
CA GLN A 167 -22.12 -1.60 -41.85
C GLN A 167 -21.85 -0.64 -40.69
N LEU A 168 -20.68 -0.73 -40.06
CA LEU A 168 -20.28 0.14 -38.96
C LEU A 168 -20.09 1.59 -39.42
N LEU A 169 -19.44 1.81 -40.54
CA LEU A 169 -19.28 3.12 -41.14
C LEU A 169 -20.63 3.78 -41.50
N LYS A 170 -21.58 2.98 -41.97
CA LYS A 170 -22.94 3.46 -42.23
C LYS A 170 -23.63 3.91 -40.93
N ARG A 171 -23.47 3.17 -39.85
CA ARG A 171 -23.99 3.57 -38.52
C ARG A 171 -23.35 4.84 -37.99
N LEU A 172 -22.05 5.03 -38.23
CA LEU A 172 -21.32 6.24 -37.89
C LEU A 172 -21.62 7.44 -38.83
N ASN A 173 -22.37 7.19 -39.90
CA ASN A 173 -22.63 8.18 -40.93
C ASN A 173 -21.36 8.77 -41.54
N VAL A 174 -20.36 7.94 -41.74
CA VAL A 174 -19.08 8.31 -42.34
C VAL A 174 -18.97 7.79 -43.77
N ARG A 175 -18.54 8.66 -44.67
CA ARG A 175 -18.26 8.37 -46.10
C ARG A 175 -16.84 8.81 -46.42
N ASN A 176 -16.21 8.16 -47.37
CA ASN A 176 -14.93 8.57 -47.97
C ASN A 176 -13.72 8.51 -47.00
N GLY A 177 -13.69 7.59 -46.03
CA GLY A 177 -12.53 7.32 -45.23
C GLY A 177 -11.72 6.13 -45.76
N GLU A 178 -10.42 6.17 -45.62
CA GLU A 178 -9.51 5.05 -45.90
C GLU A 178 -8.86 4.53 -44.64
N ALA A 179 -8.88 3.21 -44.48
CA ALA A 179 -8.23 2.57 -43.34
C ALA A 179 -6.69 2.66 -43.45
N ASP A 180 -6.05 3.10 -42.38
CA ASP A 180 -4.62 3.37 -42.33
C ASP A 180 -4.00 2.70 -41.12
N ALA A 181 -3.01 1.84 -41.36
CA ALA A 181 -2.31 1.09 -40.29
C ALA A 181 -1.62 2.00 -39.26
N SER A 182 -1.18 3.20 -39.67
CA SER A 182 -0.55 4.15 -38.74
C SER A 182 -1.51 4.70 -37.68
N ARG A 183 -2.82 4.57 -37.89
CA ARG A 183 -3.86 5.04 -36.97
C ARG A 183 -4.33 3.98 -35.97
N ILE A 184 -3.85 2.74 -36.09
CA ILE A 184 -4.32 1.61 -35.27
C ILE A 184 -4.02 1.84 -33.81
N ALA A 185 -2.77 2.13 -33.46
CA ALA A 185 -2.32 2.22 -32.07
C ALA A 185 -3.10 3.26 -31.23
N PRO A 186 -3.28 4.51 -31.67
CA PRO A 186 -4.08 5.49 -30.93
C PRO A 186 -5.54 5.09 -30.76
N LEU A 187 -6.14 4.47 -31.77
CA LEU A 187 -7.53 4.00 -31.69
C LEU A 187 -7.70 2.84 -30.74
N LEU A 188 -6.80 1.86 -30.78
CA LEU A 188 -6.80 0.76 -29.81
C LEU A 188 -6.60 1.26 -28.38
N ALA A 189 -5.76 2.26 -28.17
CA ALA A 189 -5.51 2.83 -26.85
C ALA A 189 -6.76 3.47 -26.22
N GLN A 190 -7.72 3.93 -27.02
CA GLN A 190 -8.99 4.46 -26.54
C GLN A 190 -9.89 3.38 -25.90
N ALA A 191 -9.75 2.13 -26.32
CA ALA A 191 -10.58 1.02 -25.88
C ALA A 191 -9.84 -0.01 -25.01
N PHE A 192 -8.53 -0.09 -25.18
CA PHE A 192 -7.69 -1.13 -24.60
C PHE A 192 -6.46 -0.57 -23.87
N ALA A 193 -6.58 0.58 -23.23
CA ALA A 193 -5.47 1.18 -22.48
C ALA A 193 -4.96 0.25 -21.36
N ASP A 194 -5.84 -0.49 -20.72
CA ASP A 194 -5.53 -1.50 -19.72
C ASP A 194 -4.81 -2.75 -20.28
N ARG A 195 -4.81 -2.92 -21.59
CA ARG A 195 -4.15 -4.00 -22.35
C ARG A 195 -2.83 -3.60 -22.98
N ILE A 196 -2.32 -2.40 -22.71
CA ILE A 196 -0.94 -2.04 -23.03
C ILE A 196 -0.05 -2.92 -22.18
N ALA A 197 0.96 -3.52 -22.79
CA ALA A 197 1.81 -4.55 -22.21
C ALA A 197 3.29 -4.20 -22.37
N ARG A 198 4.06 -4.42 -21.32
CA ARG A 198 5.50 -4.31 -21.32
C ARG A 198 6.15 -5.66 -21.07
N ARG A 199 7.17 -6.00 -21.86
CA ARG A 199 7.92 -7.24 -21.72
C ARG A 199 8.60 -7.34 -20.35
N ARG A 200 8.41 -8.47 -19.67
CA ARG A 200 9.06 -8.78 -18.39
C ARG A 200 10.32 -9.63 -18.54
N SER A 201 10.34 -10.51 -19.55
CA SER A 201 11.44 -11.44 -19.78
C SER A 201 11.54 -11.84 -21.26
N GLN A 202 12.66 -12.49 -21.62
CA GLN A 202 12.94 -12.88 -22.99
C GLN A 202 12.06 -14.05 -23.51
N ASP A 203 11.31 -14.70 -22.64
CA ASP A 203 10.49 -15.87 -22.93
C ASP A 203 9.04 -15.55 -23.36
N GLY A 204 8.79 -14.32 -23.81
CA GLY A 204 7.49 -13.89 -24.29
C GLY A 204 6.49 -13.49 -23.20
N ARG A 205 6.94 -13.27 -21.96
CA ARG A 205 6.10 -12.81 -20.87
C ARG A 205 6.01 -11.30 -20.79
N TYR A 206 4.79 -10.83 -20.60
CA TYR A 206 4.43 -9.41 -20.52
C TYR A 206 3.64 -9.12 -19.25
N GLN A 207 3.74 -7.89 -18.78
CA GLN A 207 2.84 -7.33 -17.79
C GLN A 207 1.91 -6.34 -18.46
N LEU A 208 0.61 -6.44 -18.20
CA LEU A 208 -0.40 -5.50 -18.68
C LEU A 208 -0.50 -4.27 -17.79
N ALA A 209 -1.03 -3.19 -18.33
CA ALA A 209 -1.29 -1.97 -17.58
C ALA A 209 -2.27 -2.17 -16.40
N ASN A 210 -3.15 -3.18 -16.45
CA ASN A 210 -4.02 -3.55 -15.35
C ASN A 210 -3.33 -4.39 -14.25
N GLY A 211 -2.03 -4.66 -14.37
CA GLY A 211 -1.24 -5.45 -13.43
C GLY A 211 -1.22 -6.96 -13.70
N MET A 212 -2.08 -7.46 -14.57
CA MET A 212 -2.12 -8.88 -14.91
C MET A 212 -0.96 -9.28 -15.81
N GLY A 213 -0.55 -10.55 -15.71
CA GLY A 213 0.42 -11.15 -16.63
C GLY A 213 -0.24 -11.62 -17.93
N ALA A 214 0.54 -11.55 -19.03
CA ALA A 214 0.16 -12.08 -20.32
C ALA A 214 1.37 -12.70 -21.00
N ALA A 215 1.15 -13.69 -21.86
CA ALA A 215 2.24 -14.40 -22.52
C ALA A 215 1.95 -14.69 -23.99
N LEU A 216 3.01 -14.58 -24.81
CA LEU A 216 3.10 -15.13 -26.15
C LEU A 216 3.82 -16.49 -26.09
N ASP A 217 3.66 -17.29 -27.15
CA ASP A 217 4.53 -18.46 -27.32
C ASP A 217 5.99 -18.00 -27.44
N VAL A 218 6.92 -18.80 -26.92
CA VAL A 218 8.36 -18.48 -26.88
C VAL A 218 8.91 -18.15 -28.28
N ASP A 219 8.42 -18.82 -29.28
CA ASP A 219 8.85 -18.67 -30.69
C ASP A 219 8.13 -17.54 -31.44
N ASP A 220 7.20 -16.86 -30.79
CA ASP A 220 6.43 -15.79 -31.44
C ASP A 220 7.33 -14.57 -31.70
N ALA A 221 7.38 -14.13 -32.94
CA ALA A 221 8.20 -12.99 -33.35
C ALA A 221 7.81 -11.66 -32.66
N LEU A 222 6.57 -11.52 -32.20
CA LEU A 222 6.15 -10.35 -31.42
C LEU A 222 6.85 -10.24 -30.06
N GLY A 223 7.37 -11.34 -29.53
CA GLY A 223 8.07 -11.38 -28.25
C GLY A 223 9.37 -10.58 -28.22
N ARG A 224 9.90 -10.16 -29.36
CA ARG A 224 11.07 -9.27 -29.47
C ARG A 224 10.77 -7.81 -29.12
N HIS A 225 9.50 -7.42 -29.17
CA HIS A 225 9.07 -6.04 -28.89
C HIS A 225 8.90 -5.81 -27.40
N GLU A 226 9.44 -4.70 -26.90
CA GLU A 226 9.31 -4.33 -25.50
C GLU A 226 7.86 -3.95 -25.16
N TRP A 227 7.15 -3.29 -26.06
CA TRP A 227 5.81 -2.79 -25.87
C TRP A 227 4.85 -3.37 -26.89
N LEU A 228 3.70 -3.83 -26.38
CA LEU A 228 2.58 -4.32 -27.17
C LEU A 228 1.28 -3.69 -26.67
N ILE A 229 0.25 -3.73 -27.49
CA ILE A 229 -1.14 -3.64 -27.06
C ILE A 229 -1.86 -4.93 -27.46
N ALA A 230 -2.53 -5.58 -26.52
CA ALA A 230 -3.10 -6.91 -26.71
C ALA A 230 -4.64 -6.87 -26.56
N PRO A 231 -5.38 -6.52 -27.62
CA PRO A 231 -6.84 -6.40 -27.53
C PRO A 231 -7.55 -7.74 -27.35
N LEU A 232 -6.91 -8.84 -27.69
CA LEU A 232 -7.51 -10.16 -27.58
C LEU A 232 -6.65 -11.08 -26.72
N LEU A 233 -7.17 -11.43 -25.56
CA LEU A 233 -6.55 -12.30 -24.55
C LEU A 233 -7.41 -13.52 -24.28
N LEU A 234 -6.73 -14.57 -23.82
CA LEU A 234 -7.34 -15.80 -23.36
C LEU A 234 -6.90 -16.09 -21.93
N GLN A 235 -7.81 -16.00 -20.98
CA GLN A 235 -7.57 -16.47 -19.63
C GLN A 235 -7.82 -17.99 -19.57
N GLY A 236 -6.77 -18.76 -19.30
CA GLY A 236 -6.86 -20.20 -19.05
C GLY A 236 -6.93 -20.52 -17.57
N SER A 237 -7.43 -21.69 -17.23
CA SER A 237 -7.46 -22.17 -15.83
C SER A 237 -6.11 -22.70 -15.34
N ALA A 238 -5.20 -22.99 -16.26
CA ALA A 238 -3.92 -23.66 -15.97
C ALA A 238 -2.72 -22.71 -15.75
N SER A 239 -2.85 -21.43 -16.06
CA SER A 239 -1.77 -20.45 -15.91
C SER A 239 -2.30 -19.15 -15.34
N PRO A 240 -1.55 -18.49 -14.45
CA PRO A 240 -1.90 -17.14 -13.97
C PRO A 240 -1.82 -16.09 -15.08
N ASP A 241 -1.02 -16.34 -16.13
CA ASP A 241 -0.86 -15.43 -17.25
C ASP A 241 -1.89 -15.70 -18.34
N ALA A 242 -2.55 -14.66 -18.84
CA ALA A 242 -3.43 -14.76 -19.99
C ALA A 242 -2.61 -15.01 -21.26
N ARG A 243 -3.16 -15.85 -22.17
CA ARG A 243 -2.53 -16.06 -23.47
C ARG A 243 -2.90 -14.91 -24.42
N ILE A 244 -1.90 -14.31 -25.08
CA ILE A 244 -2.12 -13.28 -26.09
C ILE A 244 -2.53 -13.95 -27.40
N LEU A 245 -3.70 -13.60 -27.92
CA LEU A 245 -4.22 -14.13 -29.19
C LEU A 245 -3.99 -13.14 -30.36
N LEU A 246 -4.14 -11.85 -30.12
CA LEU A 246 -3.80 -10.77 -31.05
C LEU A 246 -3.13 -9.64 -30.27
N ALA A 247 -2.08 -9.09 -30.83
CA ALA A 247 -1.38 -7.92 -30.32
C ALA A 247 -0.76 -7.10 -31.44
N LEU A 248 -0.52 -5.83 -31.15
CA LEU A 248 0.17 -4.89 -32.04
C LEU A 248 1.43 -4.39 -31.32
N PRO A 249 2.60 -4.43 -31.96
CA PRO A 249 3.78 -3.75 -31.43
C PRO A 249 3.57 -2.25 -31.33
N LEU A 250 4.03 -1.65 -30.23
CA LEU A 250 3.90 -0.23 -29.97
C LEU A 250 5.26 0.47 -29.99
N ASP A 251 5.30 1.64 -30.62
CA ASP A 251 6.24 2.69 -30.28
C ASP A 251 5.62 3.51 -29.15
N ILE A 252 6.06 3.25 -27.91
CA ILE A 252 5.42 3.85 -26.73
C ILE A 252 5.58 5.36 -26.69
N ASP A 253 6.71 5.89 -27.14
CA ASP A 253 6.95 7.34 -27.15
C ASP A 253 6.05 8.05 -28.15
N ALA A 254 5.88 7.47 -29.33
CA ALA A 254 4.95 7.98 -30.33
C ALA A 254 3.49 7.92 -29.86
N LEU A 255 3.11 6.83 -29.19
CA LEU A 255 1.75 6.68 -28.66
C LEU A 255 1.46 7.72 -27.58
N ILE A 256 2.39 7.93 -26.65
CA ILE A 256 2.27 8.92 -25.57
C ILE A 256 2.19 10.34 -26.13
N SER A 257 2.95 10.64 -27.17
CA SER A 257 2.90 11.97 -27.82
C SER A 257 1.52 12.27 -28.44
N ARG A 258 0.85 11.24 -28.95
CA ARG A 258 -0.50 11.37 -29.53
C ARG A 258 -1.62 11.25 -28.50
N CYS A 259 -1.41 10.48 -27.43
CA CYS A 259 -2.37 10.21 -26.38
C CYS A 259 -1.75 10.52 -25.00
N PRO A 260 -1.43 11.80 -24.69
CA PRO A 260 -0.78 12.16 -23.43
C PRO A 260 -1.64 11.85 -22.20
N GLU A 261 -2.95 11.72 -22.36
CA GLU A 261 -3.91 11.33 -21.33
C GLU A 261 -3.71 9.92 -20.78
N LEU A 262 -2.98 9.05 -21.50
CA LEU A 262 -2.63 7.71 -21.03
C LEU A 262 -1.65 7.74 -19.86
N LEU A 263 -0.81 8.78 -19.80
CA LEU A 263 0.19 8.91 -18.75
C LEU A 263 -0.41 9.46 -17.47
N GLN A 264 -0.11 8.77 -16.37
CA GLN A 264 -0.26 9.26 -15.03
C GLN A 264 1.10 9.62 -14.47
N GLN A 265 1.24 10.87 -14.04
CA GLN A 265 2.46 11.37 -13.46
C GLN A 265 2.32 11.38 -11.94
N SER A 266 3.27 10.79 -11.25
CA SER A 266 3.35 10.83 -9.80
C SER A 266 4.75 11.19 -9.36
N ASP A 267 4.84 12.14 -8.44
CA ASP A 267 6.09 12.51 -7.80
C ASP A 267 6.19 11.78 -6.48
N THR A 268 7.29 11.06 -6.27
CA THR A 268 7.56 10.35 -5.04
C THR A 268 8.90 10.78 -4.49
N ILE A 269 8.95 11.00 -3.18
CA ILE A 269 10.20 11.23 -2.46
C ILE A 269 10.44 10.00 -1.63
N GLU A 270 11.51 9.28 -1.94
CA GLU A 270 11.83 8.01 -1.33
C GLU A 270 13.14 8.11 -0.55
N TRP A 271 13.22 7.31 0.49
CA TRP A 271 14.43 7.14 1.26
C TRP A 271 15.41 6.22 0.52
N ASP A 272 16.60 6.73 0.21
CA ASP A 272 17.69 5.91 -0.31
C ASP A 272 18.50 5.31 0.85
N GLU A 273 18.27 4.05 1.12
CA GLU A 273 18.93 3.36 2.24
C GLU A 273 20.44 3.25 2.07
N ALA A 274 20.92 3.14 0.84
CA ALA A 274 22.35 3.01 0.57
C ALA A 274 23.11 4.30 0.87
N GLN A 275 22.51 5.45 0.62
CA GLN A 275 23.13 6.75 0.83
C GLN A 275 22.61 7.49 2.08
N GLY A 276 21.55 6.99 2.68
CA GLY A 276 20.92 7.62 3.84
C GLY A 276 20.34 9.01 3.56
N THR A 277 19.94 9.26 2.32
CA THR A 277 19.39 10.53 1.84
C THR A 277 18.02 10.34 1.22
N LEU A 278 17.30 11.43 1.03
CA LEU A 278 16.06 11.45 0.27
C LEU A 278 16.35 11.64 -1.22
N LYS A 279 15.70 10.84 -2.05
CA LYS A 279 15.67 10.99 -3.51
C LYS A 279 14.26 11.25 -3.98
N ALA A 280 14.10 12.26 -4.81
CA ALA A 280 12.84 12.61 -5.42
C ALA A 280 12.81 12.11 -6.86
N TRP A 281 11.73 11.42 -7.21
CA TRP A 281 11.54 10.82 -8.51
C TRP A 281 10.18 11.23 -9.08
N ARG A 282 10.18 11.50 -10.35
CA ARG A 282 8.96 11.63 -11.14
C ARG A 282 8.76 10.35 -11.92
N ARG A 283 7.69 9.63 -11.63
CA ARG A 283 7.31 8.41 -12.34
C ARG A 283 6.16 8.71 -13.28
N MET A 284 6.34 8.32 -14.53
CA MET A 284 5.30 8.35 -15.54
C MET A 284 4.82 6.93 -15.78
N ARG A 285 3.52 6.70 -15.56
CA ARG A 285 2.91 5.37 -15.62
C ARG A 285 1.74 5.34 -16.59
N ILE A 286 1.56 4.16 -17.20
CA ILE A 286 0.31 3.76 -17.84
C ILE A 286 -0.26 2.64 -16.97
N GLY A 287 -1.30 2.93 -16.19
CA GLY A 287 -1.78 1.98 -15.16
C GLY A 287 -0.67 1.55 -14.22
N GLU A 288 -0.44 0.24 -14.12
CA GLU A 288 0.63 -0.35 -13.29
C GLU A 288 2.01 -0.36 -13.97
N LEU A 289 2.10 0.03 -15.25
CA LEU A 289 3.35 0.02 -15.98
C LEU A 289 4.12 1.33 -15.80
N THR A 290 5.36 1.24 -15.37
CA THR A 290 6.28 2.37 -15.34
C THR A 290 6.89 2.57 -16.74
N VAL A 291 6.60 3.71 -17.36
CA VAL A 291 7.15 4.05 -18.68
C VAL A 291 8.49 4.74 -18.53
N LYS A 292 8.58 5.70 -17.61
CA LYS A 292 9.78 6.51 -17.40
C LYS A 292 9.91 6.92 -15.95
N VAL A 293 11.14 6.94 -15.45
CA VAL A 293 11.51 7.48 -14.14
C VAL A 293 12.52 8.59 -14.35
N GLN A 294 12.25 9.76 -13.80
CA GLN A 294 13.14 10.91 -13.89
C GLN A 294 13.46 11.43 -12.49
N PRO A 295 14.71 11.87 -12.22
CA PRO A 295 15.00 12.60 -11.00
C PRO A 295 14.19 13.89 -10.95
N LEU A 296 13.60 14.19 -9.80
CA LEU A 296 12.92 15.47 -9.57
C LEU A 296 13.94 16.50 -9.09
N ALA A 297 14.06 17.61 -9.80
CA ALA A 297 15.20 18.51 -9.64
C ALA A 297 15.26 19.24 -8.29
N LYS A 298 14.14 19.65 -7.71
CA LYS A 298 14.10 20.34 -6.39
C LYS A 298 12.72 20.17 -5.74
N PRO A 299 12.54 19.17 -4.87
CA PRO A 299 11.35 19.11 -4.04
C PRO A 299 11.33 20.27 -3.03
N SER A 300 10.15 20.71 -2.63
CA SER A 300 10.00 21.74 -1.59
C SER A 300 10.46 21.21 -0.22
N GLU A 301 10.80 22.13 0.68
CA GLU A 301 11.18 21.80 2.06
C GLU A 301 10.05 20.99 2.76
N ASP A 302 8.79 21.37 2.53
CA ASP A 302 7.64 20.70 3.12
C ASP A 302 7.49 19.26 2.60
N GLU A 303 7.71 19.02 1.31
CA GLU A 303 7.71 17.68 0.72
C GLU A 303 8.84 16.82 1.28
N LEU A 304 10.03 17.38 1.44
CA LEU A 304 11.17 16.69 2.04
C LEU A 304 10.89 16.33 3.51
N HIS A 305 10.34 17.27 4.28
CA HIS A 305 9.98 17.02 5.67
C HIS A 305 8.91 15.92 5.80
N LEU A 306 7.89 15.95 4.96
CA LEU A 306 6.86 14.89 4.96
C LEU A 306 7.47 13.52 4.66
N ALA A 307 8.37 13.44 3.69
CA ALA A 307 9.06 12.19 3.36
C ALA A 307 9.96 11.72 4.51
N MET A 308 10.65 12.64 5.19
CA MET A 308 11.44 12.32 6.39
C MET A 308 10.56 11.75 7.50
N LEU A 309 9.42 12.36 7.79
CA LEU A 309 8.49 11.89 8.81
C LEU A 309 7.93 10.51 8.46
N ASN A 310 7.58 10.27 7.21
CA ASN A 310 7.13 8.96 6.76
C ASN A 310 8.23 7.90 6.89
N GLY A 311 9.47 8.25 6.57
CA GLY A 311 10.63 7.38 6.77
C GLY A 311 10.86 7.03 8.25
N ILE A 312 10.69 7.98 9.14
CA ILE A 312 10.77 7.74 10.59
C ILE A 312 9.65 6.81 11.05
N ARG A 313 8.42 6.98 10.55
CA ARG A 313 7.30 6.10 10.86
C ARG A 313 7.54 4.66 10.40
N ASP A 314 8.13 4.48 9.24
CA ASP A 314 8.45 3.16 8.69
C ASP A 314 9.60 2.47 9.46
N LYS A 315 10.62 3.23 9.83
CA LYS A 315 11.82 2.71 10.50
C LYS A 315 11.70 2.66 12.02
N GLY A 316 10.83 3.45 12.59
CA GLY A 316 10.64 3.61 14.04
C GLY A 316 11.52 4.70 14.65
N LEU A 317 11.26 5.00 15.91
CA LEU A 317 11.95 6.08 16.66
C LEU A 317 13.45 5.82 16.86
N SER A 318 13.91 4.59 16.69
CA SER A 318 15.32 4.22 16.86
C SER A 318 16.28 4.90 15.88
N VAL A 319 15.78 5.45 14.77
CA VAL A 319 16.58 6.21 13.81
C VAL A 319 17.04 7.56 14.36
N LEU A 320 16.38 8.07 15.40
CA LEU A 320 16.75 9.30 16.09
C LEU A 320 17.93 9.08 17.03
N ASN A 321 18.64 10.15 17.34
CA ASN A 321 19.75 10.09 18.30
C ASN A 321 19.21 10.19 19.73
N TRP A 322 18.95 9.07 20.35
CA TRP A 322 18.54 8.97 21.75
C TRP A 322 19.77 9.07 22.65
N THR A 323 20.11 10.28 23.04
CA THR A 323 21.14 10.50 24.06
C THR A 323 20.64 10.00 25.43
N PRO A 324 21.54 9.71 26.38
CA PRO A 324 21.11 9.35 27.75
C PRO A 324 20.18 10.39 28.37
N ALA A 325 20.43 11.67 28.13
CA ALA A 325 19.57 12.77 28.60
C ALA A 325 18.16 12.70 27.97
N ALA A 326 18.07 12.43 26.67
CA ALA A 326 16.78 12.30 25.99
C ALA A 326 15.99 11.07 26.47
N GLU A 327 16.67 9.94 26.66
CA GLU A 327 16.04 8.73 27.19
C GLU A 327 15.53 8.95 28.62
N GLN A 328 16.31 9.59 29.48
CA GLN A 328 15.89 9.90 30.84
C GLN A 328 14.74 10.90 30.87
N LEU A 329 14.73 11.90 30.01
CA LEU A 329 13.59 12.83 29.91
C LEU A 329 12.31 12.08 29.53
N ARG A 330 12.39 11.19 28.55
CA ARG A 330 11.24 10.36 28.14
C ARG A 330 10.73 9.49 29.30
N LEU A 331 11.63 8.82 30.01
CA LEU A 331 11.28 8.01 31.18
C LEU A 331 10.66 8.85 32.30
N ARG A 332 11.20 10.03 32.55
CA ARG A 332 10.65 10.97 33.56
C ARG A 332 9.23 11.39 33.19
N LEU A 333 8.96 11.69 31.93
CA LEU A 333 7.62 12.04 31.44
C LEU A 333 6.65 10.87 31.59
N HIS A 334 7.09 9.66 31.25
CA HIS A 334 6.31 8.44 31.46
C HIS A 334 5.97 8.24 32.94
N CYS A 335 6.95 8.38 33.83
CA CYS A 335 6.75 8.26 35.26
C CYS A 335 5.89 9.40 35.83
N ALA A 336 6.04 10.61 35.34
CA ALA A 336 5.23 11.75 35.76
C ALA A 336 3.73 11.51 35.50
N ALA A 337 3.40 10.99 34.33
CA ALA A 337 2.01 10.62 34.00
C ALA A 337 1.46 9.55 34.95
N LYS A 338 2.29 8.64 35.41
CA LYS A 338 1.95 7.56 36.34
C LYS A 338 1.81 8.04 37.79
N TRP A 339 2.75 8.88 38.24
CA TRP A 339 2.83 9.27 39.66
C TRP A 339 2.09 10.56 40.00
N LEU A 340 1.95 11.45 39.02
CA LEU A 340 1.28 12.74 39.13
C LEU A 340 0.18 12.88 38.05
N PRO A 341 -0.84 12.00 38.06
CA PRO A 341 -1.84 11.95 36.97
C PRO A 341 -2.77 13.16 36.94
N GLU A 342 -2.78 13.99 37.99
CA GLU A 342 -3.57 15.22 38.06
C GLU A 342 -3.09 16.35 37.13
N TYR A 343 -1.89 16.22 36.58
CA TYR A 343 -1.34 17.17 35.61
C TYR A 343 -1.42 16.60 34.20
N ASP A 344 -1.48 17.47 33.22
CA ASP A 344 -1.65 17.12 31.81
C ASP A 344 -0.30 16.81 31.13
N TRP A 345 0.30 15.68 31.50
CA TRP A 345 1.56 15.25 30.92
C TRP A 345 1.35 14.71 29.49
N PRO A 346 2.25 15.04 28.54
CA PRO A 346 2.20 14.46 27.21
C PRO A 346 2.47 12.95 27.25
N ALA A 347 1.74 12.18 26.45
CA ALA A 347 2.03 10.78 26.24
C ALA A 347 3.30 10.63 25.40
N VAL A 348 4.20 9.74 25.81
CA VAL A 348 5.53 9.55 25.21
C VAL A 348 5.80 8.10 24.79
N ASP A 349 4.77 7.28 24.68
CA ASP A 349 4.85 5.94 24.11
C ASP A 349 5.20 6.03 22.61
N ASP A 350 5.77 4.95 22.07
CA ASP A 350 6.20 4.91 20.66
C ASP A 350 5.09 5.27 19.68
N ARG A 351 3.90 4.71 19.89
CA ARG A 351 2.74 4.96 19.03
C ARG A 351 2.35 6.43 18.99
N THR A 352 2.26 7.08 20.15
CA THR A 352 1.86 8.49 20.25
C THR A 352 2.93 9.40 19.68
N LEU A 353 4.20 9.15 19.99
CA LEU A 353 5.31 9.95 19.45
C LEU A 353 5.40 9.83 17.93
N LEU A 354 5.22 8.65 17.36
CA LEU A 354 5.20 8.47 15.90
C LEU A 354 3.98 9.12 15.25
N ALA A 355 2.83 9.08 15.91
CA ALA A 355 1.61 9.71 15.39
C ALA A 355 1.68 11.25 15.40
N THR A 356 2.47 11.83 16.30
CA THR A 356 2.52 13.28 16.54
C THR A 356 3.86 13.92 16.16
N LEU A 357 4.62 13.31 15.25
CA LEU A 357 5.91 13.82 14.80
C LEU A 357 5.85 15.27 14.29
N GLU A 358 4.76 15.64 13.66
CA GLU A 358 4.52 17.00 13.17
C GLU A 358 4.51 18.03 14.29
N ASN A 359 4.07 17.65 15.49
CA ASN A 359 3.93 18.54 16.63
C ASN A 359 5.24 18.76 17.41
N TRP A 360 5.99 17.68 17.63
CA TRP A 360 7.15 17.75 18.52
C TRP A 360 8.50 17.68 17.82
N LEU A 361 8.59 16.97 16.68
CA LEU A 361 9.86 16.76 15.98
C LEU A 361 10.03 17.71 14.80
N LEU A 362 9.01 17.90 13.98
CA LEU A 362 9.06 18.72 12.76
C LEU A 362 9.56 20.15 12.99
N PRO A 363 9.20 20.87 14.07
CA PRO A 363 9.72 22.22 14.33
C PRO A 363 11.26 22.29 14.48
N HIS A 364 11.91 21.16 14.77
CA HIS A 364 13.35 21.04 14.97
C HIS A 364 14.08 20.46 13.73
N MET A 365 13.35 20.24 12.63
CA MET A 365 13.88 19.55 11.45
C MET A 365 14.31 20.49 10.32
N SER A 366 14.45 21.79 10.55
CA SER A 366 14.91 22.71 9.51
C SER A 366 16.26 22.26 8.94
N GLY A 367 16.32 22.08 7.61
CA GLY A 367 17.52 21.62 6.93
C GLY A 367 17.87 20.14 7.13
N VAL A 368 16.99 19.34 7.75
CA VAL A 368 17.22 17.90 7.98
C VAL A 368 16.62 17.09 6.84
N HIS A 369 17.47 16.55 5.96
CA HIS A 369 17.07 15.80 4.78
C HIS A 369 17.81 14.46 4.62
N SER A 370 18.46 13.99 5.69
CA SER A 370 19.27 12.76 5.66
C SER A 370 19.28 12.07 7.01
N LEU A 371 19.71 10.80 7.04
CA LEU A 371 19.97 10.06 8.29
C LEU A 371 20.99 10.76 9.16
N ARG A 372 22.03 11.30 8.54
CA ARG A 372 23.06 12.08 9.26
C ARG A 372 22.45 13.30 9.93
N GLY A 373 21.56 14.01 9.22
CA GLY A 373 20.81 15.14 9.78
C GLY A 373 19.92 14.72 10.97
N LEU A 374 19.25 13.58 10.87
CA LEU A 374 18.45 13.03 11.98
C LEU A 374 19.32 12.68 13.19
N LYS A 375 20.50 12.12 12.98
CA LYS A 375 21.43 11.79 14.07
C LYS A 375 22.00 13.02 14.77
N SER A 376 22.03 14.17 14.13
CA SER A 376 22.45 15.44 14.73
C SER A 376 21.31 16.25 15.36
N LEU A 377 20.07 15.80 15.20
CA LEU A 377 18.89 16.45 15.78
C LEU A 377 18.86 16.26 17.31
N ASP A 378 18.62 17.34 18.04
CA ASP A 378 18.52 17.31 19.50
C ASP A 378 17.12 16.82 19.94
N VAL A 379 17.01 15.52 20.19
CA VAL A 379 15.78 14.86 20.61
C VAL A 379 15.33 15.33 22.00
N HIS A 380 16.28 15.60 22.89
CA HIS A 380 15.99 16.13 24.22
C HIS A 380 15.27 17.48 24.14
N GLN A 381 15.78 18.40 23.32
CA GLN A 381 15.16 19.71 23.10
C GLN A 381 13.76 19.54 22.46
N ALA A 382 13.64 18.66 21.48
CA ALA A 382 12.36 18.40 20.82
C ALA A 382 11.28 17.86 21.78
N LEU A 383 11.64 16.90 22.63
CA LEU A 383 10.75 16.40 23.69
C LEU A 383 10.41 17.46 24.72
N SER A 384 11.36 18.28 25.10
CA SER A 384 11.15 19.39 26.05
C SER A 384 10.12 20.40 25.56
N GLY A 385 10.03 20.57 24.22
CA GLY A 385 9.03 21.42 23.59
C GLY A 385 7.59 20.95 23.73
N LEU A 386 7.36 19.69 24.13
CA LEU A 386 6.02 19.19 24.45
C LEU A 386 5.46 19.77 25.76
N LEU A 387 6.31 20.32 26.60
CA LEU A 387 5.94 20.88 27.91
C LEU A 387 5.83 22.39 27.84
N ASP A 388 4.74 22.91 28.42
CA ASP A 388 4.68 24.34 28.73
C ASP A 388 5.63 24.70 29.89
N TYR A 389 5.81 25.97 30.14
CA TYR A 389 6.70 26.43 31.21
C TYR A 389 6.32 25.87 32.58
N SER A 390 5.03 25.82 32.89
CA SER A 390 4.52 25.31 34.17
C SER A 390 4.87 23.83 34.34
N LEU A 391 4.62 23.00 33.32
CA LEU A 391 4.95 21.57 33.36
C LEU A 391 6.46 21.33 33.39
N GLN A 392 7.25 22.13 32.69
CA GLN A 392 8.73 22.04 32.76
C GLN A 392 9.24 22.29 34.19
N GLN A 393 8.74 23.35 34.84
CA GLN A 393 9.13 23.65 36.23
C GLN A 393 8.69 22.55 37.18
N ARG A 394 7.48 22.02 37.01
CA ARG A 394 6.97 20.92 37.81
C ARG A 394 7.77 19.64 37.63
N LEU A 395 8.17 19.32 36.41
CA LEU A 395 9.03 18.16 36.14
C LEU A 395 10.38 18.30 36.81
N VAL A 396 10.99 19.46 36.74
CA VAL A 396 12.30 19.74 37.38
C VAL A 396 12.20 19.61 38.91
N SER A 397 11.14 20.12 39.53
CA SER A 397 10.96 20.08 40.98
C SER A 397 10.50 18.73 41.51
N SER A 398 9.58 18.06 40.81
CA SER A 398 8.93 16.84 41.28
C SER A 398 9.66 15.56 40.85
N LEU A 399 10.22 15.54 39.62
CA LEU A 399 11.02 14.42 39.11
C LEU A 399 12.40 14.93 38.67
N PRO A 400 13.26 15.32 39.62
CA PRO A 400 14.56 15.91 39.28
C PRO A 400 15.49 14.89 38.63
N THR A 401 16.44 15.36 37.86
CA THR A 401 17.49 14.50 37.28
C THR A 401 18.51 14.00 38.28
N HIS A 402 18.73 14.77 39.34
CA HIS A 402 19.71 14.51 40.38
C HIS A 402 19.11 14.75 41.76
N TYR A 403 19.63 14.02 42.75
CA TYR A 403 19.38 14.24 44.15
C TYR A 403 20.64 14.74 44.86
N THR A 404 20.53 15.79 45.69
CA THR A 404 21.62 16.29 46.47
C THR A 404 21.69 15.56 47.82
N VAL A 405 22.72 14.77 48.01
CA VAL A 405 22.95 14.00 49.22
C VAL A 405 23.54 14.88 50.34
N PRO A 406 23.59 14.44 51.62
CA PRO A 406 24.05 15.26 52.72
C PRO A 406 25.47 15.88 52.59
N THR A 407 26.35 15.23 51.82
CA THR A 407 27.69 15.77 51.49
C THR A 407 27.64 16.96 50.54
N GLY A 408 26.49 17.25 49.93
CA GLY A 408 26.35 18.26 48.87
C GLY A 408 26.60 17.76 47.47
N SER A 409 27.00 16.50 47.29
CA SER A 409 27.18 15.88 46.00
C SER A 409 25.81 15.68 45.28
N ARG A 410 25.81 15.97 44.00
CA ARG A 410 24.63 15.72 43.17
C ARG A 410 24.74 14.37 42.47
N ILE A 411 23.87 13.44 42.80
CA ILE A 411 23.88 12.09 42.27
C ILE A 411 22.71 11.91 41.30
N ALA A 412 22.99 11.38 40.13
CA ALA A 412 21.97 11.15 39.10
C ALA A 412 20.93 10.12 39.57
N ILE A 413 19.66 10.44 39.40
CA ILE A 413 18.56 9.52 39.64
C ILE A 413 18.34 8.73 38.34
N ARG A 414 18.32 7.41 38.40
CA ARG A 414 17.99 6.54 37.27
C ARG A 414 16.50 6.21 37.31
N TYR A 415 15.79 6.69 36.29
CA TYR A 415 14.38 6.39 36.10
C TYR A 415 14.24 5.12 35.28
N HIS A 416 13.19 4.34 35.56
CA HIS A 416 12.83 3.11 34.86
C HIS A 416 11.36 3.14 34.47
N GLU A 417 10.99 2.38 33.44
CA GLU A 417 9.62 2.32 32.97
C GLU A 417 8.69 1.66 34.00
N ASP A 418 9.09 0.49 34.52
CA ASP A 418 8.26 -0.33 35.39
C ASP A 418 8.80 -0.48 36.84
N ASN A 419 10.01 0.00 37.08
CA ASN A 419 10.67 -0.11 38.40
C ASN A 419 10.75 1.23 39.10
N PRO A 420 10.84 1.28 40.40
CA PRO A 420 11.08 2.51 41.16
C PRO A 420 12.40 3.19 40.75
N PRO A 421 12.49 4.51 40.84
CA PRO A 421 13.71 5.25 40.54
C PRO A 421 14.82 4.91 41.52
N ALA A 422 16.03 4.79 41.03
CA ALA A 422 17.18 4.34 41.79
C ALA A 422 18.26 5.42 41.95
N LEU A 423 18.87 5.46 43.10
CA LEU A 423 20.00 6.32 43.42
C LEU A 423 21.19 5.45 43.89
N ALA A 424 22.23 5.37 43.06
CA ALA A 424 23.46 4.67 43.41
C ALA A 424 24.45 5.66 44.07
N VAL A 425 24.72 5.47 45.35
CA VAL A 425 25.50 6.41 46.13
C VAL A 425 26.36 5.68 47.17
N ARG A 426 27.55 6.19 47.45
CA ARG A 426 28.36 5.68 48.55
C ARG A 426 27.66 5.89 49.87
N MET A 427 27.65 4.86 50.75
CA MET A 427 26.91 4.88 52.00
C MET A 427 27.30 6.05 52.89
N GLN A 428 28.58 6.44 52.91
CA GLN A 428 29.07 7.55 53.72
C GLN A 428 28.44 8.90 53.32
N GLU A 429 28.09 9.06 52.07
CA GLU A 429 27.46 10.29 51.56
C GLU A 429 26.01 10.43 52.07
N MET A 430 25.42 9.35 52.54
CA MET A 430 24.05 9.30 53.11
C MET A 430 24.00 9.48 54.64
N PHE A 431 25.14 9.57 55.28
CA PHE A 431 25.14 9.86 56.75
C PHE A 431 24.54 11.24 57.00
N GLY A 432 23.67 11.32 57.99
CA GLY A 432 22.88 12.52 58.26
C GLY A 432 21.47 12.49 57.64
N GLU A 433 21.21 11.56 56.74
CA GLU A 433 19.88 11.34 56.15
C GLU A 433 19.13 10.29 57.01
N ALA A 434 18.07 10.69 57.74
CA ALA A 434 17.35 9.83 58.63
C ALA A 434 16.30 8.97 57.95
N LYS A 435 15.70 9.49 56.88
CA LYS A 435 14.60 8.89 56.13
C LYS A 435 14.97 8.70 54.67
N THR A 436 14.28 7.77 53.99
CA THR A 436 14.43 7.56 52.55
C THR A 436 14.07 8.84 51.80
N PRO A 437 14.93 9.32 50.88
CA PRO A 437 14.58 10.41 50.00
C PRO A 437 13.40 10.06 49.11
N THR A 438 12.51 11.01 48.92
CA THR A 438 11.33 10.85 48.05
C THR A 438 11.33 11.86 46.93
N ILE A 439 10.65 11.50 45.85
CA ILE A 439 10.35 12.35 44.70
C ILE A 439 8.85 12.36 44.45
N ALA A 440 8.41 13.05 43.39
CA ALA A 440 7.00 13.11 42.99
C ALA A 440 6.10 13.61 44.13
N GLU A 441 6.47 14.77 44.72
CA GLU A 441 5.72 15.39 45.84
C GLU A 441 5.57 14.45 47.07
N GLY A 442 6.58 13.68 47.34
CA GLY A 442 6.63 12.75 48.46
C GLY A 442 5.98 11.37 48.24
N ARG A 443 5.46 11.13 47.03
CA ARG A 443 4.73 9.91 46.71
C ARG A 443 5.60 8.70 46.41
N VAL A 444 6.83 8.91 45.95
CA VAL A 444 7.70 7.83 45.48
C VAL A 444 9.01 7.85 46.24
N PRO A 445 9.30 6.84 47.08
CA PRO A 445 10.60 6.68 47.68
C PRO A 445 11.62 6.18 46.67
N LEU A 446 12.86 6.71 46.76
CA LEU A 446 13.96 6.26 45.92
C LEU A 446 14.44 4.87 46.38
N VAL A 447 14.83 4.04 45.44
CA VAL A 447 15.60 2.83 45.72
C VAL A 447 17.05 3.25 45.91
N LEU A 448 17.57 3.10 47.12
CA LEU A 448 18.97 3.42 47.42
C LEU A 448 19.84 2.21 47.16
N GLU A 449 20.75 2.33 46.20
CA GLU A 449 21.82 1.37 45.99
C GLU A 449 23.06 1.90 46.74
N LEU A 450 23.21 1.46 47.97
CA LEU A 450 24.31 1.91 48.83
C LEU A 450 25.61 1.21 48.44
N LEU A 451 26.65 1.98 48.21
CA LEU A 451 27.93 1.50 47.72
C LEU A 451 29.02 1.67 48.76
N SER A 452 30.02 0.78 48.66
CA SER A 452 31.28 0.91 49.45
C SER A 452 32.10 2.11 48.98
N PRO A 453 33.16 2.51 49.73
CA PRO A 453 34.12 3.52 49.25
C PRO A 453 34.70 3.23 47.88
N ALA A 454 34.88 1.94 47.53
CA ALA A 454 35.30 1.50 46.22
C ALA A 454 34.15 1.33 45.21
N GLN A 455 32.98 1.86 45.49
CA GLN A 455 31.78 1.86 44.64
C GLN A 455 31.25 0.43 44.33
N ARG A 456 31.40 -0.50 45.26
CA ARG A 456 30.82 -1.84 45.13
C ARG A 456 29.47 -1.92 45.86
N PRO A 457 28.48 -2.62 45.34
CA PRO A 457 27.18 -2.74 45.99
C PRO A 457 27.29 -3.36 47.40
N LEU A 458 26.68 -2.71 48.39
CA LEU A 458 26.58 -3.19 49.75
C LEU A 458 25.16 -3.54 50.13
N GLN A 459 24.20 -2.67 49.82
CA GLN A 459 22.80 -2.82 50.21
C GLN A 459 21.91 -2.09 49.23
N ILE A 460 20.74 -2.67 48.96
CA ILE A 460 19.67 -2.04 48.22
C ILE A 460 18.47 -1.91 49.14
N THR A 461 17.95 -0.69 49.35
CA THR A 461 16.83 -0.44 50.23
C THR A 461 15.95 0.70 49.74
N GLN A 462 14.64 0.60 49.99
CA GLN A 462 13.69 1.70 49.92
C GLN A 462 13.30 2.27 51.27
N ASP A 463 13.78 1.67 52.39
CA ASP A 463 13.57 2.11 53.76
C ASP A 463 14.90 2.33 54.45
N LEU A 464 15.43 3.54 54.31
CA LEU A 464 16.73 3.89 54.91
C LEU A 464 16.70 3.86 56.43
N ALA A 465 15.60 4.33 57.04
CA ALA A 465 15.47 4.32 58.51
C ALA A 465 15.53 2.89 59.07
N ALA A 466 14.82 1.96 58.45
CA ALA A 466 14.88 0.53 58.84
C ALA A 466 16.27 -0.07 58.63
N PHE A 467 16.94 0.30 57.52
CA PHE A 467 18.31 -0.15 57.30
C PHE A 467 19.27 0.38 58.34
N TRP A 468 19.22 1.68 58.72
CA TRP A 468 20.07 2.26 59.75
C TRP A 468 19.90 1.57 61.08
N GLN A 469 18.70 1.12 61.47
CA GLN A 469 18.40 0.46 62.72
C GLN A 469 18.66 -1.05 62.72
N GLY A 470 18.73 -1.66 61.53
CA GLY A 470 18.84 -3.11 61.35
C GLY A 470 20.16 -3.55 60.74
N SER A 471 20.10 -3.86 59.44
CA SER A 471 21.21 -4.47 58.68
C SER A 471 22.47 -3.62 58.62
N TYR A 472 22.39 -2.33 58.89
CA TYR A 472 23.55 -1.43 58.92
C TYR A 472 24.64 -1.92 59.88
N ARG A 473 24.29 -2.50 60.99
CA ARG A 473 25.28 -2.99 61.99
C ARG A 473 26.20 -4.04 61.40
N ASP A 474 25.66 -4.95 60.62
CA ASP A 474 26.44 -6.00 59.97
C ASP A 474 27.37 -5.40 58.92
N VAL A 475 26.85 -4.47 58.10
CA VAL A 475 27.63 -3.75 57.10
C VAL A 475 28.71 -2.88 57.74
N GLN A 476 28.39 -2.19 58.84
CA GLN A 476 29.34 -1.39 59.61
C GLN A 476 30.54 -2.23 60.09
N LYS A 477 30.26 -3.43 60.65
CA LYS A 477 31.29 -4.34 61.10
C LYS A 477 32.21 -4.80 59.97
N GLU A 478 31.62 -5.16 58.83
CA GLU A 478 32.38 -5.55 57.65
C GLU A 478 33.22 -4.39 57.10
N MET A 479 32.65 -3.19 57.01
CA MET A 479 33.31 -2.02 56.47
C MET A 479 34.42 -1.49 57.38
N LYS A 480 34.28 -1.55 58.67
CA LYS A 480 35.34 -1.23 59.62
C LYS A 480 36.57 -2.12 59.39
N GLY A 481 36.35 -3.39 59.06
CA GLY A 481 37.46 -4.30 58.72
C GLY A 481 38.10 -4.00 57.37
N ARG A 482 37.32 -3.71 56.37
CA ARG A 482 37.83 -3.47 54.99
C ARG A 482 38.36 -2.06 54.75
N TYR A 483 37.73 -1.06 55.38
CA TYR A 483 38.05 0.36 55.17
C TYR A 483 38.25 1.08 56.52
N PRO A 484 39.29 0.70 57.26
CA PRO A 484 39.52 1.25 58.63
C PRO A 484 39.82 2.75 58.67
N LYS A 485 40.20 3.35 57.54
CA LYS A 485 40.47 4.78 57.43
C LYS A 485 39.21 5.67 57.31
N HIS A 486 38.05 5.07 57.02
CA HIS A 486 36.79 5.75 56.93
C HIS A 486 36.02 5.67 58.26
N VAL A 487 35.21 6.70 58.48
CA VAL A 487 34.35 6.74 59.69
C VAL A 487 33.08 5.94 59.41
N TRP A 488 32.77 5.03 60.36
CA TRP A 488 31.57 4.20 60.33
C TRP A 488 30.81 4.41 61.65
N PRO A 489 29.97 5.50 61.76
CA PRO A 489 29.35 5.88 63.00
C PRO A 489 28.29 4.83 63.46
N ASP A 490 28.06 4.80 64.80
CA ASP A 490 27.02 3.96 65.39
C ASP A 490 25.59 4.52 65.16
N ASP A 491 25.50 5.86 65.03
CA ASP A 491 24.26 6.56 64.69
C ASP A 491 24.36 7.29 63.37
N PRO A 492 24.24 6.56 62.24
CA PRO A 492 24.46 7.14 60.91
C PRO A 492 23.41 8.19 60.53
N ALA A 493 22.19 8.09 61.05
CA ALA A 493 21.11 9.03 60.76
C ALA A 493 21.37 10.45 61.24
N ASN A 494 22.10 10.57 62.36
CA ASN A 494 22.39 11.86 63.03
C ASN A 494 23.85 12.28 62.97
N THR A 495 24.67 11.60 62.19
CA THR A 495 26.10 11.90 62.05
C THR A 495 26.33 12.72 60.79
N ALA A 496 27.16 13.76 60.88
CA ALA A 496 27.53 14.54 59.71
C ALA A 496 28.23 13.66 58.65
N PRO A 497 27.95 13.86 57.38
CA PRO A 497 28.60 13.11 56.29
C PRO A 497 30.09 13.49 56.21
N THR A 498 30.90 12.52 55.74
CA THR A 498 32.33 12.67 55.59
C THR A 498 32.77 12.47 54.15
#